data_cb3cb7f02b996d4eca484bf0cc04cb6e
#
_entry.id   cb3cb7f02b996d4eca484bf0cc04cb6e
#
_cell.length_a   1.000
_cell.length_b   1.000
_cell.length_c   1.000
_cell.angle_alpha   90.00
_cell.angle_beta   90.00
_cell.angle_gamma   90.00
#
_symmetry.space_group_name_H-M   'P 1'
#
loop_
_entity.id
_entity.type
_entity.pdbx_description
1 polymer ?
#
loop_
_entity_poly.entity_id
_entity_poly.type
_entity_poly.pdbx_seq_one_letter_code
_entity_poly.pdbx_strand_id
1 'polypeptide(L)'
;NYGVKRSSGIVVETDSQHYYPQMPYYLLPNIQSDDITTEVKSNYILMPVAQAIQKLDSYRDTITIKSLLTTTEDAYIENDPENSTWSKSADSETGAFDLGVSITETVDDKETQIIYFSSASMLSSQIDQAISGANSKLAATALTSMCDVEQTVVIPSKSTSYTNLVFTQGAVNTWSIITIAGIPLVLVVIGVMIWMKRRKQ
;
A
#
# COMPACT_ATOMS: atom_id res chain seq x y z
N ASN A 1 26.73 -2.75 6.96
CA ASN A 1 25.82 -3.30 5.96
C ASN A 1 24.78 -4.18 6.67
N TYR A 2 23.51 -3.81 6.60
CA TYR A 2 22.39 -4.52 7.23
C TYR A 2 21.58 -5.38 6.24
N GLY A 3 22.19 -5.80 5.13
CA GLY A 3 21.63 -6.76 4.20
C GLY A 3 20.58 -6.22 3.22
N VAL A 4 20.38 -4.90 3.16
CA VAL A 4 19.41 -4.28 2.23
C VAL A 4 20.04 -3.14 1.44
N LYS A 5 19.52 -2.92 0.24
CA LYS A 5 19.76 -1.77 -0.62
C LYS A 5 18.44 -1.26 -1.19
N ARG A 6 18.38 -0.01 -1.61
CA ARG A 6 17.22 0.53 -2.34
C ARG A 6 17.47 0.49 -3.86
N SER A 7 16.41 0.39 -4.64
CA SER A 7 16.46 0.56 -6.09
C SER A 7 16.79 2.02 -6.49
N SER A 8 17.23 2.22 -7.73
CA SER A 8 17.45 3.56 -8.29
C SER A 8 16.16 4.26 -8.69
N GLY A 9 15.18 3.49 -9.20
CA GLY A 9 13.89 3.98 -9.66
C GLY A 9 12.81 3.93 -8.57
N ILE A 10 11.62 4.40 -8.93
CA ILE A 10 10.42 4.31 -8.11
C ILE A 10 9.61 3.07 -8.49
N VAL A 11 8.87 2.54 -7.53
CA VAL A 11 7.97 1.42 -7.77
C VAL A 11 6.64 1.93 -8.30
N VAL A 12 6.15 1.29 -9.35
CA VAL A 12 4.86 1.54 -9.99
C VAL A 12 4.05 0.25 -9.94
N GLU A 13 2.80 0.36 -9.51
CA GLU A 13 1.89 -0.76 -9.42
C GLU A 13 0.96 -0.81 -10.64
N THR A 14 0.73 -2.01 -11.18
CA THR A 14 -0.19 -2.20 -12.30
C THR A 14 -1.51 -2.83 -11.89
N ASP A 15 -1.53 -3.52 -10.74
CA ASP A 15 -2.80 -4.01 -10.18
C ASP A 15 -3.62 -2.85 -9.61
N SER A 16 -4.76 -2.60 -10.24
CA SER A 16 -5.67 -1.50 -9.90
C SER A 16 -6.28 -1.56 -8.49
N GLN A 17 -6.11 -2.67 -7.78
CA GLN A 17 -6.52 -2.81 -6.37
C GLN A 17 -5.44 -2.32 -5.41
N HIS A 18 -4.22 -2.11 -5.89
CA HIS A 18 -3.05 -1.84 -5.08
C HIS A 18 -2.42 -0.45 -5.30
N TYR A 19 -3.17 0.48 -5.91
CA TYR A 19 -2.74 1.87 -6.00
C TYR A 19 -3.92 2.87 -5.87
N TYR A 20 -3.58 4.10 -5.49
CA TYR A 20 -4.56 5.19 -5.35
C TYR A 20 -5.07 5.64 -6.73
N PRO A 21 -6.36 6.00 -6.89
CA PRO A 21 -6.95 6.30 -8.20
C PRO A 21 -6.13 7.26 -9.05
N GLN A 22 -5.86 6.86 -10.29
CA GLN A 22 -5.09 7.61 -11.30
C GLN A 22 -3.60 7.85 -10.97
N MET A 23 -3.10 7.29 -9.86
CA MET A 23 -1.72 7.50 -9.40
C MET A 23 -1.03 6.15 -9.13
N PRO A 24 -0.54 5.41 -10.15
CA PRO A 24 0.02 4.08 -9.98
C PRO A 24 1.34 4.05 -9.17
N TYR A 25 1.92 5.21 -8.90
CA TYR A 25 3.09 5.42 -8.03
C TYR A 25 2.71 5.84 -6.59
N TYR A 26 1.40 5.87 -6.27
CA TYR A 26 0.85 6.00 -4.92
C TYR A 26 0.36 4.63 -4.48
N LEU A 27 1.26 3.87 -3.89
CA LEU A 27 1.08 2.45 -3.64
C LEU A 27 0.20 2.20 -2.42
N LEU A 28 -0.65 1.18 -2.53
CA LEU A 28 -1.42 0.59 -1.43
C LEU A 28 -0.90 -0.84 -1.21
N PRO A 29 0.21 -1.01 -0.47
CA PRO A 29 0.90 -2.28 -0.35
C PRO A 29 0.09 -3.33 0.42
N ASN A 30 0.44 -4.59 0.18
CA ASN A 30 0.06 -5.71 1.01
C ASN A 30 0.75 -5.60 2.37
N ILE A 31 -0.03 -5.70 3.45
CA ILE A 31 0.48 -5.65 4.82
C ILE A 31 0.80 -7.08 5.26
N GLN A 32 2.06 -7.35 5.52
CA GLN A 32 2.52 -8.65 6.00
C GLN A 32 2.20 -8.81 7.48
N SER A 33 2.03 -10.06 7.93
CA SER A 33 1.66 -10.35 9.32
C SER A 33 2.90 -10.25 10.22
N ASP A 34 2.95 -9.23 11.06
CA ASP A 34 4.00 -8.97 12.05
C ASP A 34 3.38 -8.21 13.22
N ASP A 35 4.03 -8.21 14.39
CA ASP A 35 3.55 -7.47 15.56
C ASP A 35 3.45 -5.97 15.29
N ILE A 36 4.40 -5.43 14.50
CA ILE A 36 4.43 -4.02 14.08
C ILE A 36 3.22 -3.64 13.23
N THR A 37 2.71 -4.57 12.43
CA THR A 37 1.64 -4.31 11.46
C THR A 37 0.26 -4.71 11.97
N THR A 38 0.18 -5.41 13.09
CA THR A 38 -1.08 -5.99 13.62
C THR A 38 -2.19 -4.95 13.76
N GLU A 39 -1.88 -3.77 14.27
CA GLU A 39 -2.87 -2.72 14.51
C GLU A 39 -3.38 -2.03 13.23
N VAL A 40 -2.67 -2.14 12.13
CA VAL A 40 -3.03 -1.53 10.84
C VAL A 40 -3.47 -2.53 9.79
N LYS A 41 -3.53 -3.81 10.12
CA LYS A 41 -3.83 -4.92 9.19
C LYS A 41 -5.14 -4.76 8.42
N SER A 42 -6.14 -4.08 8.99
CA SER A 42 -7.44 -3.81 8.37
C SER A 42 -7.51 -2.43 7.71
N ASN A 43 -6.42 -1.68 7.67
CA ASN A 43 -6.35 -0.36 7.09
C ASN A 43 -5.62 -0.40 5.75
N TYR A 44 -5.76 0.66 4.96
CA TYR A 44 -4.86 0.94 3.85
C TYR A 44 -3.65 1.73 4.35
N ILE A 45 -2.47 1.34 3.91
CA ILE A 45 -1.24 2.13 4.03
C ILE A 45 -1.00 2.79 2.68
N LEU A 46 -0.66 4.07 2.65
CA LEU A 46 -0.42 4.81 1.40
C LEU A 46 1.05 5.23 1.34
N MET A 47 1.75 4.73 0.34
CA MET A 47 3.19 4.98 0.14
C MET A 47 3.43 5.68 -1.20
N PRO A 48 3.42 7.02 -1.22
CA PRO A 48 3.73 7.77 -2.44
C PRO A 48 5.20 7.66 -2.80
N VAL A 49 5.49 7.47 -4.08
CA VAL A 49 6.84 7.55 -4.67
C VAL A 49 7.85 6.68 -3.89
N ALA A 50 7.44 5.46 -3.56
CA ALA A 50 8.29 4.51 -2.85
C ALA A 50 9.33 3.88 -3.78
N GLN A 51 10.49 3.51 -3.23
CA GLN A 51 11.53 2.75 -3.92
C GLN A 51 11.54 1.31 -3.42
N ALA A 52 11.92 0.37 -4.28
CA ALA A 52 12.03 -1.02 -3.85
C ALA A 52 13.19 -1.21 -2.86
N ILE A 53 12.95 -1.97 -1.80
CA ILE A 53 13.97 -2.43 -0.87
C ILE A 53 14.37 -3.82 -1.32
N GLN A 54 15.61 -3.97 -1.77
CA GLN A 54 16.14 -5.23 -2.26
C GLN A 54 17.03 -5.84 -1.19
N LYS A 55 16.85 -7.14 -0.90
CA LYS A 55 17.74 -7.89 -0.03
C LYS A 55 19.03 -8.19 -0.80
N LEU A 56 20.17 -8.10 -0.13
CA LEU A 56 21.45 -8.46 -0.70
C LEU A 56 21.64 -9.97 -0.67
N ASP A 57 22.39 -10.51 -1.64
CA ASP A 57 22.70 -11.93 -1.72
C ASP A 57 23.59 -12.42 -0.56
N SER A 58 24.31 -11.50 0.06
CA SER A 58 25.22 -11.82 1.17
C SER A 58 25.21 -10.71 2.22
N TYR A 59 24.91 -11.09 3.45
CA TYR A 59 24.98 -10.27 4.66
C TYR A 59 25.31 -11.15 5.86
N ARG A 60 25.50 -10.56 7.05
CA ARG A 60 25.89 -11.28 8.25
C ARG A 60 24.80 -12.24 8.70
N ASP A 61 25.18 -13.45 9.13
CA ASP A 61 24.24 -14.49 9.58
C ASP A 61 23.48 -14.10 10.86
N THR A 62 23.97 -13.09 11.58
CA THR A 62 23.30 -12.52 12.77
C THR A 62 22.12 -11.64 12.43
N ILE A 63 21.90 -11.32 11.14
CA ILE A 63 20.84 -10.41 10.67
C ILE A 63 19.63 -11.21 10.20
N THR A 64 18.47 -10.82 10.66
CA THR A 64 17.17 -11.30 10.17
C THR A 64 16.42 -10.15 9.53
N ILE A 65 15.89 -10.35 8.32
CA ILE A 65 15.13 -9.34 7.58
C ILE A 65 13.72 -9.86 7.35
N LYS A 66 12.72 -9.16 7.90
CA LYS A 66 11.29 -9.44 7.70
C LYS A 66 10.66 -8.36 6.85
N SER A 67 9.85 -8.76 5.88
CA SER A 67 9.04 -7.86 5.08
C SER A 67 7.80 -7.43 5.87
N LEU A 68 7.53 -6.14 5.94
CA LEU A 68 6.34 -5.57 6.59
C LEU A 68 5.29 -5.13 5.57
N LEU A 69 5.75 -4.52 4.48
CA LEU A 69 4.91 -4.01 3.39
C LEU A 69 5.50 -4.45 2.06
N THR A 70 4.67 -5.03 1.18
CA THR A 70 5.10 -5.54 -0.13
C THR A 70 4.14 -5.10 -1.22
N THR A 71 4.64 -4.98 -2.46
CA THR A 71 3.77 -4.84 -3.65
C THR A 71 3.18 -6.17 -4.08
N THR A 72 2.41 -6.15 -5.17
CA THR A 72 2.08 -7.37 -5.91
C THR A 72 3.23 -7.79 -6.81
N GLU A 73 3.11 -8.96 -7.44
CA GLU A 73 4.11 -9.43 -8.43
C GLU A 73 4.02 -8.69 -9.78
N ASP A 74 2.95 -7.94 -10.00
CA ASP A 74 2.73 -7.17 -11.22
C ASP A 74 3.38 -5.78 -11.18
N ALA A 75 3.92 -5.37 -10.04
CA ALA A 75 4.64 -4.12 -9.87
C ALA A 75 5.96 -4.12 -10.67
N TYR A 76 6.43 -2.93 -11.04
CA TYR A 76 7.70 -2.76 -11.73
C TYR A 76 8.45 -1.52 -11.24
N ILE A 77 9.76 -1.47 -11.52
CA ILE A 77 10.61 -0.32 -11.21
C ILE A 77 10.67 0.59 -12.45
N GLU A 78 10.25 1.85 -12.27
CA GLU A 78 10.40 2.91 -13.26
C GLU A 78 11.66 3.71 -12.95
N ASN A 79 12.61 3.69 -13.87
CA ASN A 79 13.89 4.38 -13.74
C ASN A 79 13.90 5.76 -14.39
N ASP A 80 12.91 6.06 -15.24
CA ASP A 80 12.77 7.36 -15.88
C ASP A 80 11.70 8.20 -15.16
N PRO A 81 12.09 9.17 -14.35
CA PRO A 81 11.15 10.02 -13.62
C PRO A 81 10.36 10.97 -14.53
N GLU A 82 10.78 11.14 -15.79
CA GLU A 82 10.09 11.96 -16.78
C GLU A 82 9.03 11.17 -17.56
N ASN A 83 8.97 9.85 -17.38
CA ASN A 83 7.96 9.00 -18.00
C ASN A 83 6.56 9.27 -17.39
N SER A 84 5.85 10.22 -17.96
CA SER A 84 4.50 10.58 -17.50
C SER A 84 3.41 9.57 -17.87
N THR A 85 3.73 8.58 -18.72
CA THR A 85 2.75 7.57 -19.16
C THR A 85 2.65 6.39 -18.21
N TRP A 86 3.64 6.21 -17.31
CA TRP A 86 3.73 5.09 -16.37
C TRP A 86 3.53 3.75 -17.06
N SER A 87 4.13 3.60 -18.25
CA SER A 87 4.04 2.40 -19.07
C SER A 87 5.24 1.51 -18.82
N LYS A 88 4.99 0.28 -18.42
CA LYS A 88 6.03 -0.74 -18.24
C LYS A 88 6.82 -0.94 -19.53
N SER A 89 8.12 -0.77 -19.48
CA SER A 89 9.06 -1.12 -20.56
C SER A 89 9.36 -2.62 -20.54
N ALA A 90 9.82 -3.14 -21.67
CA ALA A 90 10.25 -4.54 -21.77
C ALA A 90 11.44 -4.87 -20.86
N ASP A 91 12.27 -3.86 -20.54
CA ASP A 91 13.46 -3.99 -19.71
C ASP A 91 13.22 -3.60 -18.23
N SER A 92 11.97 -3.26 -17.85
CA SER A 92 11.63 -2.91 -16.49
C SER A 92 11.74 -4.13 -15.57
N GLU A 93 12.45 -3.99 -14.46
CA GLU A 93 12.49 -5.00 -13.39
C GLU A 93 11.09 -5.14 -12.79
N THR A 94 10.54 -6.35 -12.81
CA THR A 94 9.16 -6.65 -12.39
C THR A 94 9.17 -7.70 -11.30
N GLY A 95 8.26 -7.58 -10.34
CA GLY A 95 8.07 -8.55 -9.27
C GLY A 95 7.49 -7.94 -8.01
N ALA A 96 7.35 -8.75 -6.99
CA ALA A 96 6.99 -8.28 -5.65
C ALA A 96 8.20 -7.60 -4.99
N PHE A 97 8.03 -6.35 -4.58
CA PHE A 97 9.07 -5.55 -3.95
C PHE A 97 8.72 -5.26 -2.50
N ASP A 98 9.71 -5.35 -1.62
CA ASP A 98 9.58 -4.85 -0.26
C ASP A 98 9.57 -3.32 -0.27
N LEU A 99 8.62 -2.71 0.43
CA LEU A 99 8.49 -1.26 0.63
C LEU A 99 8.71 -0.86 2.09
N GLY A 100 8.57 -1.81 2.99
CA GLY A 100 8.84 -1.67 4.42
C GLY A 100 9.42 -2.98 4.96
N VAL A 101 10.49 -2.88 5.73
CA VAL A 101 11.17 -4.03 6.34
C VAL A 101 11.52 -3.77 7.79
N SER A 102 11.52 -4.83 8.60
CA SER A 102 12.15 -4.88 9.93
C SER A 102 13.42 -5.70 9.84
N ILE A 103 14.51 -5.14 10.32
CA ILE A 103 15.84 -5.76 10.32
C ILE A 103 16.27 -5.90 11.77
N THR A 104 16.55 -7.10 12.20
CA THR A 104 17.01 -7.40 13.55
C THR A 104 18.39 -8.03 13.47
N GLU A 105 19.32 -7.56 14.29
CA GLU A 105 20.65 -8.16 14.47
C GLU A 105 20.86 -8.51 15.93
N THR A 106 21.24 -9.76 16.19
CA THR A 106 21.52 -10.25 17.55
C THR A 106 23.01 -10.58 17.66
N VAL A 107 23.72 -9.88 18.54
CA VAL A 107 25.16 -10.09 18.82
C VAL A 107 25.35 -10.06 20.35
N ASP A 108 25.98 -11.09 20.90
CA ASP A 108 26.28 -11.21 22.36
C ASP A 108 25.04 -10.94 23.23
N ASP A 109 23.91 -11.58 22.91
CA ASP A 109 22.60 -11.43 23.58
C ASP A 109 22.04 -9.98 23.56
N LYS A 110 22.59 -9.12 22.72
CA LYS A 110 22.05 -7.78 22.47
C LYS A 110 21.39 -7.73 21.11
N GLU A 111 20.18 -7.20 21.11
CA GLU A 111 19.38 -7.01 19.92
C GLU A 111 19.47 -5.55 19.42
N THR A 112 19.67 -5.40 18.13
CA THR A 112 19.56 -4.11 17.42
C THR A 112 18.46 -4.24 16.40
N GLN A 113 17.49 -3.33 16.42
CA GLN A 113 16.38 -3.32 15.47
C GLN A 113 16.44 -2.05 14.61
N ILE A 114 16.20 -2.23 13.31
CA ILE A 114 16.05 -1.14 12.33
C ILE A 114 14.74 -1.38 11.59
N ILE A 115 13.87 -0.38 11.56
CA ILE A 115 12.65 -0.41 10.74
C ILE A 115 12.83 0.62 9.63
N TYR A 116 12.70 0.16 8.39
CA TYR A 116 12.91 0.99 7.21
C TYR A 116 11.69 0.99 6.30
N PHE A 117 11.14 2.17 6.03
CA PHE A 117 10.09 2.43 5.06
C PHE A 117 10.64 3.26 3.91
N SER A 118 10.37 2.86 2.67
CA SER A 118 10.99 3.45 1.48
C SER A 118 10.30 4.71 0.94
N SER A 119 9.24 5.18 1.58
CA SER A 119 8.53 6.42 1.21
C SER A 119 8.64 7.46 2.32
N ALA A 120 9.39 8.53 2.10
CA ALA A 120 9.47 9.63 3.06
C ALA A 120 8.15 10.44 3.16
N SER A 121 7.39 10.48 2.07
CA SER A 121 6.14 11.24 1.98
C SER A 121 4.99 10.60 2.73
N MET A 122 5.11 9.33 3.12
CA MET A 122 4.01 8.60 3.78
C MET A 122 3.53 9.25 5.08
N LEU A 123 4.41 9.98 5.79
CA LEU A 123 4.08 10.66 7.04
C LEU A 123 3.67 12.13 6.85
N SER A 124 3.54 12.60 5.61
CA SER A 124 3.03 13.96 5.39
C SER A 124 1.56 14.03 5.82
N SER A 125 1.17 15.16 6.44
CA SER A 125 -0.20 15.34 6.97
C SER A 125 -1.29 15.10 5.92
N GLN A 126 -1.04 15.48 4.66
CA GLN A 126 -2.00 15.31 3.58
C GLN A 126 -2.20 13.82 3.24
N ILE A 127 -1.12 13.05 3.15
CA ILE A 127 -1.15 11.62 2.84
C ILE A 127 -1.78 10.85 4.00
N ASP A 128 -1.36 11.14 5.22
CA ASP A 128 -1.85 10.45 6.42
C ASP A 128 -3.35 10.71 6.65
N GLN A 129 -3.83 11.94 6.43
CA GLN A 129 -5.26 12.27 6.49
C GLN A 129 -6.07 11.54 5.42
N ALA A 130 -5.52 11.32 4.21
CA ALA A 130 -6.23 10.61 3.14
C ALA A 130 -6.58 9.17 3.54
N ILE A 131 -5.80 8.55 4.42
CA ILE A 131 -5.99 7.18 4.91
C ILE A 131 -6.35 7.13 6.40
N SER A 132 -6.91 8.22 6.95
CA SER A 132 -7.43 8.29 8.32
C SER A 132 -6.38 8.03 9.41
N GLY A 133 -5.13 8.42 9.18
CA GLY A 133 -4.04 8.33 10.16
C GLY A 133 -3.35 6.97 10.24
N ALA A 134 -3.59 6.08 9.28
CA ALA A 134 -3.03 4.71 9.34
C ALA A 134 -1.51 4.68 9.21
N ASN A 135 -0.90 5.58 8.43
CA ASN A 135 0.55 5.66 8.30
C ASN A 135 1.22 6.13 9.61
N SER A 136 0.66 7.16 10.24
CA SER A 136 1.12 7.62 11.55
C SER A 136 0.97 6.53 12.62
N LYS A 137 -0.12 5.76 12.57
CA LYS A 137 -0.34 4.64 13.48
C LYS A 137 0.72 3.55 13.27
N LEU A 138 1.01 3.18 12.03
CA LEU A 138 2.07 2.22 11.70
C LEU A 138 3.44 2.70 12.21
N ALA A 139 3.77 3.98 11.98
CA ALA A 139 5.03 4.55 12.45
C ALA A 139 5.12 4.56 13.99
N ALA A 140 4.02 4.86 14.68
CA ALA A 140 3.96 4.83 16.14
C ALA A 140 4.17 3.40 16.68
N THR A 141 3.49 2.41 16.10
CA THR A 141 3.68 0.99 16.47
C THR A 141 5.11 0.53 16.21
N ALA A 142 5.70 0.93 15.07
CA ALA A 142 7.11 0.65 14.76
C ALA A 142 8.07 1.24 15.80
N LEU A 143 7.86 2.49 16.20
CA LEU A 143 8.67 3.12 17.25
C LEU A 143 8.48 2.43 18.62
N THR A 144 7.26 2.06 18.96
CA THR A 144 6.95 1.37 20.22
C THR A 144 7.60 -0.02 20.29
N SER A 145 7.64 -0.74 19.16
CA SER A 145 8.30 -2.07 19.09
C SER A 145 9.82 -2.00 19.28
N MET A 146 10.43 -0.84 18.98
CA MET A 146 11.87 -0.62 19.18
C MET A 146 12.23 -0.17 20.60
N CYS A 147 11.24 0.25 21.35
CA CYS A 147 11.39 0.65 22.74
C CYS A 147 10.87 -0.49 23.60
N ASP A 148 11.67 -1.03 24.52
CA ASP A 148 11.27 -2.04 25.50
C ASP A 148 10.29 -1.46 26.55
N VAL A 149 9.34 -0.65 26.07
CA VAL A 149 8.30 -0.05 26.91
C VAL A 149 7.17 -1.07 27.00
N GLU A 150 6.99 -1.69 28.17
CA GLU A 150 5.72 -2.33 28.50
C GLU A 150 4.59 -1.40 28.03
N GLN A 151 3.69 -1.93 27.21
CA GLN A 151 2.62 -1.17 26.56
C GLN A 151 1.87 -0.32 27.63
N THR A 152 2.32 0.89 27.84
CA THR A 152 1.49 1.89 28.49
C THR A 152 0.29 2.08 27.59
N VAL A 153 -0.89 1.83 28.14
CA VAL A 153 -2.18 2.01 27.47
C VAL A 153 -2.16 3.37 26.77
N VAL A 154 -1.88 3.36 25.48
CA VAL A 154 -2.02 4.55 24.64
C VAL A 154 -3.52 4.79 24.55
N ILE A 155 -4.03 5.73 25.34
CA ILE A 155 -5.40 6.21 25.17
C ILE A 155 -5.40 6.95 23.83
N PRO A 156 -5.97 6.37 22.76
CA PRO A 156 -6.01 7.06 21.48
C PRO A 156 -6.79 8.36 21.69
N SER A 157 -6.17 9.49 21.38
CA SER A 157 -6.89 10.75 21.34
C SER A 157 -8.07 10.54 20.37
N LYS A 158 -9.31 10.77 20.87
CA LYS A 158 -10.49 10.68 20.02
C LYS A 158 -10.35 11.76 18.95
N SER A 159 -9.86 11.36 17.76
CA SER A 159 -9.83 12.23 16.61
C SER A 159 -11.27 12.60 16.27
N THR A 160 -11.57 13.88 16.27
CA THR A 160 -12.82 14.42 15.69
C THR A 160 -12.73 14.54 14.18
N SER A 161 -11.64 14.05 13.57
CA SER A 161 -11.45 14.02 12.15
C SER A 161 -12.43 13.05 11.50
N TYR A 162 -13.00 13.45 10.38
CA TYR A 162 -13.84 12.58 9.57
C TYR A 162 -13.01 11.41 9.08
N THR A 163 -13.54 10.18 9.20
CA THR A 163 -12.92 9.02 8.58
C THR A 163 -13.07 9.15 7.08
N ASN A 164 -11.98 9.35 6.38
CA ASN A 164 -11.97 9.37 4.93
C ASN A 164 -12.18 7.97 4.37
N LEU A 165 -13.04 7.85 3.35
CA LEU A 165 -13.17 6.61 2.60
C LEU A 165 -11.99 6.52 1.63
N VAL A 166 -11.21 5.48 1.77
CA VAL A 166 -10.10 5.18 0.84
C VAL A 166 -10.64 4.31 -0.29
N PHE A 167 -10.46 4.75 -1.51
CA PHE A 167 -10.84 3.99 -2.70
C PHE A 167 -9.59 3.53 -3.44
N THR A 168 -9.61 2.28 -3.88
CA THR A 168 -8.63 1.79 -4.86
C THR A 168 -9.10 2.13 -6.27
N GLN A 169 -8.19 2.16 -7.24
CA GLN A 169 -8.55 2.36 -8.64
C GLN A 169 -9.54 1.31 -9.13
N GLY A 170 -9.38 0.05 -8.70
CA GLY A 170 -10.30 -1.03 -9.06
C GLY A 170 -11.71 -0.82 -8.53
N ALA A 171 -11.87 -0.32 -7.30
CA ALA A 171 -13.17 0.01 -6.74
C ALA A 171 -13.86 1.12 -7.55
N VAL A 172 -13.12 2.17 -7.92
CA VAL A 172 -13.63 3.27 -8.78
C VAL A 172 -14.11 2.73 -10.12
N ASN A 173 -13.32 1.89 -10.80
CA ASN A 173 -13.69 1.29 -12.08
C ASN A 173 -14.96 0.46 -11.97
N THR A 174 -15.06 -0.40 -10.96
CA THR A 174 -16.22 -1.27 -10.74
C THR A 174 -17.49 -0.47 -10.53
N TRP A 175 -17.48 0.50 -9.63
CA TRP A 175 -18.64 1.34 -9.37
C TRP A 175 -19.04 2.21 -10.55
N SER A 176 -18.07 2.70 -11.33
CA SER A 176 -18.31 3.45 -12.57
C SER A 176 -19.06 2.61 -13.60
N ILE A 177 -18.63 1.37 -13.82
CA ILE A 177 -19.31 0.45 -14.76
C ILE A 177 -20.75 0.17 -14.30
N ILE A 178 -20.95 -0.12 -13.02
CA ILE A 178 -22.29 -0.39 -12.47
C ILE A 178 -23.20 0.82 -12.66
N THR A 179 -22.71 2.02 -12.38
CA THR A 179 -23.53 3.24 -12.43
C THR A 179 -23.80 3.70 -13.85
N ILE A 180 -22.79 3.69 -14.72
CA ILE A 180 -22.91 4.25 -16.08
C ILE A 180 -23.55 3.28 -17.05
N ALA A 181 -23.28 1.99 -16.93
CA ALA A 181 -23.79 0.97 -17.83
C ALA A 181 -24.90 0.11 -17.21
N GLY A 182 -24.72 -0.35 -15.97
CA GLY A 182 -25.64 -1.28 -15.31
C GLY A 182 -27.02 -0.68 -15.08
N ILE A 183 -27.10 0.49 -14.48
CA ILE A 183 -28.40 1.14 -14.18
C ILE A 183 -29.19 1.46 -15.46
N PRO A 184 -28.61 2.12 -16.50
CA PRO A 184 -29.33 2.37 -17.75
C PRO A 184 -29.78 1.08 -18.45
N LEU A 185 -28.95 0.03 -18.45
CA LEU A 185 -29.29 -1.25 -19.06
C LEU A 185 -30.54 -1.88 -18.40
N VAL A 186 -30.59 -1.87 -17.06
CA VAL A 186 -31.76 -2.36 -16.31
C VAL A 186 -33.03 -1.59 -16.69
N LEU A 187 -32.92 -0.26 -16.78
CA LEU A 187 -34.07 0.60 -17.19
C LEU A 187 -34.56 0.28 -18.62
N VAL A 188 -33.61 0.05 -19.57
CA VAL A 188 -33.97 -0.36 -20.93
C VAL A 188 -34.65 -1.71 -20.95
N VAL A 189 -34.14 -2.70 -20.20
CA VAL A 189 -34.76 -4.03 -20.11
C VAL A 189 -36.19 -3.94 -19.57
N ILE A 190 -36.39 -3.18 -18.49
CA ILE A 190 -37.71 -2.95 -17.91
C ILE A 190 -38.64 -2.27 -18.93
N GLY A 191 -38.15 -1.25 -19.64
CA GLY A 191 -38.90 -0.56 -20.67
C GLY A 191 -39.35 -1.47 -21.81
N VAL A 192 -38.41 -2.32 -22.31
CA VAL A 192 -38.73 -3.32 -23.34
C VAL A 192 -39.78 -4.35 -22.85
N MET A 193 -39.62 -4.83 -21.62
CA MET A 193 -40.62 -5.79 -21.05
C MET A 193 -42.01 -5.16 -20.96
N ILE A 194 -42.11 -3.91 -20.50
CA ILE A 194 -43.41 -3.20 -20.43
C ILE A 194 -43.98 -2.98 -21.85
N TRP A 195 -43.14 -2.58 -22.80
CA TRP A 195 -43.54 -2.39 -24.19
C TRP A 195 -44.09 -3.69 -24.83
N MET A 196 -43.35 -4.81 -24.64
CA MET A 196 -43.78 -6.13 -25.13
C MET A 196 -45.11 -6.58 -24.49
N LYS A 197 -45.32 -6.35 -23.19
CA LYS A 197 -46.55 -6.69 -22.50
C LYS A 197 -47.73 -5.89 -23.04
N ARG A 198 -47.57 -4.58 -23.32
CA ARG A 198 -48.60 -3.74 -23.90
C ARG A 198 -48.96 -4.10 -25.33
N ARG A 199 -48.00 -4.60 -26.13
CA ARG A 199 -48.23 -4.99 -27.51
C ARG A 199 -49.02 -6.32 -27.67
N LYS A 200 -49.05 -7.13 -26.61
CA LYS A 200 -49.80 -8.41 -26.59
C LYS A 200 -51.24 -8.28 -26.08
N GLN A 201 -51.63 -7.09 -25.65
CA GLN A 201 -53.02 -6.73 -25.35
C GLN A 201 -53.66 -6.00 -26.56
#